data_35bf09a5649a7f5a3456a4addb7dcd10
#
_entry.id   35bf09a5649a7f5a3456a4addb7dcd10
#
_cell.length_a   1.000
_cell.length_b   1.000
_cell.length_c   1.000
_cell.angle_alpha   90.00
_cell.angle_beta   90.00
_cell.angle_gamma   90.00
#
_symmetry.space_group_name_H-M   'P 1'
#
loop_
_entity.id
_entity.type
_entity.pdbx_description
1 polymer ?
#
loop_
_entity_poly.entity_id
_entity_poly.type
_entity_poly.pdbx_seq_one_letter_code
_entity_poly.pdbx_strand_id
1 'polypeptide(L)'
;MKSWRLRTLVTTVAAAAVALTITTPAVAAPAAGPVLEITSIAFDRTRVDVTQDPTVVNLTWTITDRAAKAQRINGAIELRQFAGDEQVGQPRTVSYDLDWGRSQVGGSGTAQESTYVYEFAVPRYSSAADTVWRVTKVTIADDVAHARTVRDPGPAALAVTQLVDTEGPVAQQLYFDFDQPRGFYDDGSGVTLRYRAQIVDESAFRRGKLTLAGPEGKRLSSTFQLTQSGSQWSCNGETAYDPTWVTCPVAIVVPPGSPSGTWQVARLDLTDSWGNTRTDTSPEGPAPIQVSRNDVVNASNFALTEPQVNNWRKPASTALTFTPHGAVGGLASVDVDLSQCSQPSHTPVLSEDGTVSVEIVMPSGWASSCKIDGVKLTDGAGNVAFYGTAYGAPDLGLTITRVPDEKAPVVLSAKLPKATWTQQETEDAWGLGFDVTVEVDEFAPISGFSATIYDSTGASQGGMYGGEHDDGTGIFHLAVSTGRLAPGQYTIGFSLTDEAGNTSMWGYPNNAGKPIPSGPLVLTVVAA
;
A
#
# COMPACT_ATOMS: atom_id res chain seq x y z
N MET A 1 17.79 23.68 -51.60
CA MET A 1 17.63 23.20 -52.97
C MET A 1 16.15 22.88 -53.17
N LYS A 2 15.42 23.78 -53.84
CA LYS A 2 14.70 23.71 -55.13
C LYS A 2 14.01 22.34 -55.31
N SER A 3 12.67 22.24 -55.45
CA SER A 3 11.99 22.72 -56.68
C SER A 3 10.45 22.79 -56.51
N TRP A 4 9.90 23.86 -56.96
CA TRP A 4 8.52 24.10 -57.32
C TRP A 4 8.12 23.23 -58.52
N ARG A 5 6.86 22.72 -58.55
CA ARG A 5 6.17 22.43 -59.80
C ARG A 5 4.73 22.93 -59.76
N LEU A 6 4.50 23.90 -60.59
CA LEU A 6 3.25 24.43 -61.15
C LEU A 6 2.57 23.38 -62.05
N ARG A 7 1.26 23.20 -61.97
CA ARG A 7 0.45 22.65 -63.10
C ARG A 7 -0.91 23.33 -63.17
N THR A 8 -1.01 24.14 -64.08
CA THR A 8 -1.89 24.48 -65.22
C THR A 8 -3.38 24.11 -65.10
N LEU A 9 -4.20 25.17 -65.14
CA LEU A 9 -5.64 25.18 -65.44
C LEU A 9 -5.91 24.72 -66.90
N VAL A 10 -6.98 23.89 -67.06
CA VAL A 10 -7.65 23.71 -68.35
C VAL A 10 -9.12 24.03 -68.13
N THR A 11 -9.56 25.11 -68.76
CA THR A 11 -10.94 25.55 -68.86
C THR A 11 -11.59 24.90 -70.10
N THR A 12 -12.66 24.13 -69.85
CA THR A 12 -13.55 23.69 -70.93
C THR A 12 -14.92 24.39 -70.80
N VAL A 13 -15.26 25.16 -71.75
CA VAL A 13 -16.58 25.79 -71.92
C VAL A 13 -17.51 24.79 -72.64
N ALA A 14 -18.62 24.43 -71.98
CA ALA A 14 -19.71 23.69 -72.65
C ALA A 14 -21.00 24.54 -72.62
N ALA A 15 -21.55 24.77 -73.79
CA ALA A 15 -22.79 25.47 -73.95
C ALA A 15 -23.98 24.63 -73.50
N ALA A 16 -24.86 25.19 -72.71
CA ALA A 16 -26.09 24.53 -72.26
C ALA A 16 -27.32 25.15 -72.92
N ALA A 17 -28.12 24.31 -73.54
CA ALA A 17 -29.44 24.65 -74.07
C ALA A 17 -30.45 24.83 -72.91
N VAL A 18 -31.18 25.95 -72.94
CA VAL A 18 -32.23 26.29 -71.99
C VAL A 18 -33.54 25.62 -72.40
N ALA A 19 -34.00 24.63 -71.65
CA ALA A 19 -35.36 24.13 -71.67
C ALA A 19 -36.13 24.75 -70.47
N LEU A 20 -37.09 25.61 -70.75
CA LEU A 20 -38.00 26.17 -69.75
C LEU A 20 -39.02 25.09 -69.35
N THR A 21 -38.83 24.50 -68.17
CA THR A 21 -39.86 23.72 -67.46
C THR A 21 -40.47 24.59 -66.41
N ILE A 22 -41.77 24.85 -66.50
CA ILE A 22 -42.55 25.50 -65.43
C ILE A 22 -42.73 24.50 -64.33
N THR A 23 -41.94 24.66 -63.27
CA THR A 23 -42.12 23.91 -62.02
C THR A 23 -43.00 24.72 -61.07
N THR A 24 -44.15 24.14 -60.68
CA THR A 24 -44.95 24.61 -59.59
C THR A 24 -44.08 24.67 -58.31
N PRO A 25 -44.17 25.72 -57.47
CA PRO A 25 -43.39 25.75 -56.25
C PRO A 25 -43.85 24.63 -55.36
N ALA A 26 -42.99 23.63 -55.10
CA ALA A 26 -43.16 22.68 -54.03
C ALA A 26 -43.17 23.48 -52.72
N VAL A 27 -44.26 23.46 -52.01
CA VAL A 27 -44.32 23.93 -50.64
C VAL A 27 -43.27 23.13 -49.88
N ALA A 28 -42.19 23.80 -49.46
CA ALA A 28 -41.17 23.18 -48.67
C ALA A 28 -41.81 22.61 -47.40
N ALA A 29 -41.75 21.30 -47.25
CA ALA A 29 -42.13 20.67 -45.96
C ALA A 29 -41.36 21.38 -44.84
N PRO A 30 -41.99 21.67 -43.71
CA PRO A 30 -41.30 22.30 -42.57
C PRO A 30 -40.07 21.45 -42.26
N ALA A 31 -38.90 22.11 -42.20
CA ALA A 31 -37.63 21.43 -41.90
C ALA A 31 -37.82 20.61 -40.62
N ALA A 32 -37.63 19.30 -40.72
CA ALA A 32 -37.68 18.45 -39.56
C ALA A 32 -36.68 19.00 -38.54
N GLY A 33 -37.15 19.30 -37.32
CA GLY A 33 -36.28 19.77 -36.24
C GLY A 33 -35.13 18.78 -35.93
N PRO A 34 -34.16 19.17 -35.12
CA PRO A 34 -33.01 18.32 -34.80
C PRO A 34 -33.47 16.96 -34.24
N VAL A 35 -32.71 15.91 -34.53
CA VAL A 35 -33.00 14.54 -34.04
C VAL A 35 -32.95 14.49 -32.53
N LEU A 36 -31.88 15.06 -31.91
CA LEU A 36 -31.70 15.18 -30.47
C LEU A 36 -32.01 16.62 -30.03
N GLU A 37 -32.87 16.77 -29.00
CA GLU A 37 -33.31 18.08 -28.52
C GLU A 37 -33.42 18.10 -27.00
N ILE A 38 -32.98 19.21 -26.35
CA ILE A 38 -33.26 19.52 -24.97
C ILE A 38 -34.59 20.26 -24.93
N THR A 39 -35.60 19.64 -24.34
CA THR A 39 -36.95 20.24 -24.25
C THR A 39 -37.18 21.04 -22.98
N SER A 40 -36.43 20.74 -21.93
CA SER A 40 -36.44 21.51 -20.69
C SER A 40 -35.09 21.39 -19.98
N ILE A 41 -34.69 22.44 -19.25
CA ILE A 41 -33.57 22.43 -18.33
C ILE A 41 -33.81 23.49 -17.26
N ALA A 42 -33.82 23.11 -15.99
CA ALA A 42 -34.08 24.01 -14.89
C ALA A 42 -33.53 23.50 -13.55
N PHE A 43 -33.16 24.41 -12.66
CA PHE A 43 -33.00 24.12 -11.26
C PHE A 43 -34.38 24.12 -10.56
N ASP A 44 -34.53 23.31 -9.49
CA ASP A 44 -35.77 23.24 -8.70
C ASP A 44 -36.06 24.54 -7.92
N ARG A 45 -35.07 25.44 -7.84
CA ARG A 45 -35.16 26.79 -7.28
C ARG A 45 -34.24 27.73 -8.03
N THR A 46 -34.54 29.02 -7.96
CA THR A 46 -33.74 30.07 -8.66
C THR A 46 -32.74 30.77 -7.75
N ARG A 47 -32.84 30.58 -6.43
CA ARG A 47 -31.93 31.18 -5.46
C ARG A 47 -31.72 30.27 -4.26
N VAL A 48 -30.50 30.31 -3.68
CA VAL A 48 -30.12 29.62 -2.46
C VAL A 48 -29.09 30.47 -1.67
N ASP A 49 -29.17 30.39 -0.34
CA ASP A 49 -28.17 30.91 0.58
C ASP A 49 -27.47 29.74 1.28
N VAL A 50 -26.16 29.59 1.10
CA VAL A 50 -25.34 28.53 1.68
C VAL A 50 -24.31 29.04 2.70
N THR A 51 -24.50 30.27 3.22
CA THR A 51 -23.59 30.87 4.21
C THR A 51 -23.58 30.11 5.53
N GLN A 52 -24.73 29.55 5.94
CA GLN A 52 -24.86 28.78 7.19
C GLN A 52 -24.69 27.28 6.98
N ASP A 53 -25.48 26.71 6.08
CA ASP A 53 -25.54 25.27 5.87
C ASP A 53 -25.32 24.91 4.39
N PRO A 54 -24.61 23.79 4.11
CA PRO A 54 -24.52 23.25 2.76
C PRO A 54 -25.92 22.85 2.26
N THR A 55 -26.20 23.13 1.00
CA THR A 55 -27.51 22.85 0.39
C THR A 55 -27.34 22.10 -0.92
N VAL A 56 -28.21 21.13 -1.15
CA VAL A 56 -28.35 20.43 -2.43
C VAL A 56 -29.53 21.02 -3.20
N VAL A 57 -29.33 21.27 -4.49
CA VAL A 57 -30.33 21.76 -5.43
C VAL A 57 -30.42 20.81 -6.61
N ASN A 58 -31.62 20.46 -7.04
CA ASN A 58 -31.80 19.56 -8.17
C ASN A 58 -31.76 20.33 -9.49
N LEU A 59 -30.86 19.93 -10.39
CA LEU A 59 -30.89 20.32 -11.78
C LEU A 59 -31.58 19.20 -12.58
N THR A 60 -32.72 19.56 -13.21
CA THR A 60 -33.50 18.61 -14.00
C THR A 60 -33.47 19.02 -15.47
N TRP A 61 -33.29 18.08 -16.37
CA TRP A 61 -33.41 18.31 -17.80
C TRP A 61 -34.08 17.15 -18.52
N THR A 62 -34.77 17.46 -19.63
CA THR A 62 -35.43 16.48 -20.46
C THR A 62 -34.86 16.54 -21.87
N ILE A 63 -34.59 15.37 -22.42
CA ILE A 63 -34.08 15.17 -23.78
C ILE A 63 -35.11 14.36 -24.54
N THR A 64 -35.39 14.81 -25.78
CA THR A 64 -36.16 14.03 -26.75
C THR A 64 -35.24 13.57 -27.89
N ASP A 65 -35.40 12.33 -28.28
CA ASP A 65 -34.76 11.74 -29.46
C ASP A 65 -35.83 11.24 -30.45
N ARG A 66 -35.78 11.77 -31.66
CA ARG A 66 -36.67 11.38 -32.74
C ARG A 66 -36.19 10.15 -33.50
N ALA A 67 -35.02 9.61 -33.17
CA ALA A 67 -34.49 8.39 -33.77
C ALA A 67 -35.24 7.15 -33.20
N ALA A 68 -36.13 6.58 -34.01
CA ALA A 68 -37.00 5.47 -33.58
C ALA A 68 -36.25 4.20 -33.13
N LYS A 69 -34.94 4.09 -33.42
CA LYS A 69 -34.11 2.92 -33.08
C LYS A 69 -33.16 3.17 -31.92
N ALA A 70 -33.06 4.39 -31.42
CA ALA A 70 -32.23 4.67 -30.26
C ALA A 70 -32.77 3.98 -29.00
N GLN A 71 -31.89 3.35 -28.26
CA GLN A 71 -32.18 2.68 -26.99
C GLN A 71 -31.47 3.34 -25.81
N ARG A 72 -30.46 4.15 -26.09
CA ARG A 72 -29.62 4.78 -25.07
C ARG A 72 -29.36 6.24 -25.41
N ILE A 73 -29.43 7.09 -24.41
CA ILE A 73 -29.03 8.49 -24.47
C ILE A 73 -27.97 8.72 -23.39
N ASN A 74 -26.86 9.31 -23.78
CA ASN A 74 -25.79 9.73 -22.87
C ASN A 74 -25.26 11.12 -23.23
N GLY A 75 -24.47 11.70 -22.35
CA GLY A 75 -23.88 13.00 -22.57
C GLY A 75 -23.23 13.61 -21.35
N ALA A 76 -23.05 14.92 -21.42
CA ALA A 76 -22.52 15.70 -20.29
C ALA A 76 -23.10 17.10 -20.28
N ILE A 77 -23.28 17.63 -19.07
CA ILE A 77 -23.64 19.02 -18.79
C ILE A 77 -22.43 19.74 -18.19
N GLU A 78 -22.14 20.92 -18.71
CA GLU A 78 -21.14 21.84 -18.14
C GLU A 78 -21.86 22.98 -17.39
N LEU A 79 -21.55 23.09 -16.11
CA LEU A 79 -21.99 24.17 -15.22
C LEU A 79 -20.82 25.11 -14.98
N ARG A 80 -21.08 26.41 -15.07
CA ARG A 80 -20.12 27.47 -14.74
C ARG A 80 -20.70 28.45 -13.76
N GLN A 81 -19.84 28.98 -12.89
CA GLN A 81 -20.18 29.99 -11.91
C GLN A 81 -19.73 31.37 -12.39
N PHE A 82 -20.54 32.38 -12.15
CA PHE A 82 -20.28 33.76 -12.55
C PHE A 82 -20.50 34.71 -11.40
N ALA A 83 -19.60 35.70 -11.24
CA ALA A 83 -19.78 36.88 -10.41
C ALA A 83 -20.03 38.07 -11.37
N GLY A 84 -21.29 38.50 -11.48
CA GLY A 84 -21.69 39.37 -12.57
C GLY A 84 -21.55 38.64 -13.93
N ASP A 85 -20.73 39.20 -14.81
CA ASP A 85 -20.44 38.60 -16.13
C ASP A 85 -19.09 37.87 -16.17
N GLU A 86 -18.32 37.94 -15.09
CA GLU A 86 -17.02 37.25 -15.01
C GLU A 86 -17.20 35.80 -14.54
N GLN A 87 -16.61 34.85 -15.29
CA GLN A 87 -16.56 33.46 -14.87
C GLN A 87 -15.59 33.32 -13.69
N VAL A 88 -16.06 32.72 -12.60
CA VAL A 88 -15.26 32.41 -11.41
C VAL A 88 -15.15 30.89 -11.25
N GLY A 89 -14.00 30.45 -10.73
CA GLY A 89 -13.73 29.03 -10.48
C GLY A 89 -13.63 28.15 -11.72
N GLN A 90 -13.63 26.86 -11.49
CA GLN A 90 -13.52 25.84 -12.55
C GLN A 90 -14.91 25.38 -13.01
N PRO A 91 -15.10 25.10 -14.31
CA PRO A 91 -16.32 24.46 -14.79
C PRO A 91 -16.53 23.12 -14.11
N ARG A 92 -17.78 22.80 -13.80
CA ARG A 92 -18.19 21.45 -13.41
C ARG A 92 -18.80 20.73 -14.58
N THR A 93 -18.26 19.54 -14.88
CA THR A 93 -18.82 18.67 -15.92
C THR A 93 -19.45 17.45 -15.28
N VAL A 94 -20.73 17.22 -15.58
CA VAL A 94 -21.52 16.12 -15.08
C VAL A 94 -21.93 15.23 -16.23
N SER A 95 -21.47 13.99 -16.23
CA SER A 95 -21.85 12.99 -17.23
C SER A 95 -23.16 12.33 -16.84
N TYR A 96 -24.01 12.03 -17.81
CA TYR A 96 -25.27 11.31 -17.64
C TYR A 96 -25.41 10.20 -18.65
N ASP A 97 -26.16 9.17 -18.27
CA ASP A 97 -26.42 8.02 -19.10
C ASP A 97 -27.77 7.40 -18.65
N LEU A 98 -28.56 6.94 -19.59
CA LEU A 98 -29.83 6.28 -19.31
C LEU A 98 -29.62 4.88 -18.68
N ASP A 99 -28.43 4.31 -18.77
CA ASP A 99 -28.11 3.02 -18.17
C ASP A 99 -27.84 3.15 -16.67
N TRP A 100 -28.74 2.65 -15.87
CA TRP A 100 -29.11 2.89 -14.46
C TRP A 100 -28.08 2.56 -13.37
N GLY A 101 -26.85 2.20 -13.70
CA GLY A 101 -25.99 1.58 -12.68
C GLY A 101 -24.76 2.39 -12.24
N ARG A 102 -24.37 3.48 -12.89
CA ARG A 102 -23.03 4.09 -12.68
C ARG A 102 -22.96 5.62 -12.68
N SER A 103 -24.06 6.35 -12.74
CA SER A 103 -24.04 7.81 -12.85
C SER A 103 -24.55 8.46 -11.56
N GLN A 104 -23.95 9.60 -11.17
CA GLN A 104 -24.46 10.49 -10.10
C GLN A 104 -25.78 11.17 -10.49
N VAL A 105 -26.27 10.91 -11.68
CA VAL A 105 -27.46 11.49 -12.28
C VAL A 105 -28.53 10.42 -12.33
N GLY A 106 -29.64 10.63 -11.66
CA GLY A 106 -30.84 9.81 -11.79
C GLY A 106 -31.47 10.03 -13.17
N GLY A 107 -31.76 8.94 -13.90
CA GLY A 107 -32.45 9.00 -15.20
C GLY A 107 -33.79 8.29 -15.15
N SER A 108 -34.78 8.73 -15.93
CA SER A 108 -36.09 8.10 -16.08
C SER A 108 -36.62 8.30 -17.50
N GLY A 109 -37.58 7.44 -17.91
CA GLY A 109 -38.19 7.52 -19.23
C GLY A 109 -37.61 6.51 -20.24
N THR A 110 -37.65 6.86 -21.51
CA THR A 110 -37.16 6.05 -22.63
C THR A 110 -36.09 6.83 -23.42
N ALA A 111 -35.42 6.20 -24.40
CA ALA A 111 -34.51 6.89 -25.27
C ALA A 111 -35.21 8.02 -26.08
N GLN A 112 -36.48 7.87 -26.41
CA GLN A 112 -37.27 8.87 -27.15
C GLN A 112 -37.65 10.09 -26.30
N GLU A 113 -37.81 9.89 -24.97
CA GLU A 113 -38.05 10.96 -24.00
C GLU A 113 -37.48 10.55 -22.65
N SER A 114 -36.35 11.14 -22.26
CA SER A 114 -35.64 10.86 -21.05
C SER A 114 -35.49 12.10 -20.18
N THR A 115 -35.73 11.95 -18.89
CA THR A 115 -35.55 13.00 -17.88
C THR A 115 -34.45 12.62 -16.93
N TYR A 116 -33.56 13.54 -16.65
CA TYR A 116 -32.41 13.37 -15.77
C TYR A 116 -32.47 14.35 -14.61
N VAL A 117 -32.03 13.91 -13.45
CA VAL A 117 -31.93 14.73 -12.24
C VAL A 117 -30.53 14.61 -11.68
N TYR A 118 -29.87 15.73 -11.48
CA TYR A 118 -28.58 15.85 -10.84
C TYR A 118 -28.72 16.58 -9.51
N GLU A 119 -28.33 15.91 -8.42
CA GLU A 119 -28.23 16.52 -7.09
C GLU A 119 -26.98 17.39 -7.03
N PHE A 120 -27.15 18.69 -7.29
CA PHE A 120 -26.08 19.65 -7.27
C PHE A 120 -25.80 20.13 -5.85
N ALA A 121 -24.73 19.63 -5.24
CA ALA A 121 -24.21 20.18 -3.99
C ALA A 121 -23.63 21.57 -4.26
N VAL A 122 -24.30 22.61 -3.77
CA VAL A 122 -23.91 23.98 -3.98
C VAL A 122 -22.68 24.29 -3.12
N PRO A 123 -21.56 24.78 -3.72
CA PRO A 123 -20.38 25.13 -2.96
C PRO A 123 -20.67 26.24 -1.95
N ARG A 124 -20.22 26.06 -0.71
CA ARG A 124 -20.40 27.03 0.36
C ARG A 124 -19.46 28.23 0.19
N TYR A 125 -18.31 28.04 -0.43
CA TYR A 125 -17.26 29.04 -0.62
C TYR A 125 -17.06 29.37 -2.10
N SER A 126 -16.71 30.63 -2.38
CA SER A 126 -16.37 31.15 -3.70
C SER A 126 -15.45 32.37 -3.59
N SER A 127 -14.99 32.87 -4.73
CA SER A 127 -14.26 34.17 -4.80
C SER A 127 -15.15 35.38 -4.63
N ALA A 128 -16.49 35.24 -4.61
CA ALA A 128 -17.45 36.30 -4.45
C ALA A 128 -18.66 35.84 -3.61
N ALA A 129 -19.24 36.75 -2.81
CA ALA A 129 -20.37 36.47 -1.95
C ALA A 129 -21.66 36.11 -2.70
N ASP A 130 -21.89 36.79 -3.82
CA ASP A 130 -23.07 36.58 -4.67
C ASP A 130 -22.63 36.14 -6.05
N THR A 131 -23.09 34.94 -6.47
CA THR A 131 -22.75 34.34 -7.77
C THR A 131 -23.98 33.73 -8.42
N VAL A 132 -23.81 33.36 -9.69
CA VAL A 132 -24.85 32.66 -10.43
C VAL A 132 -24.24 31.45 -11.13
N TRP A 133 -24.74 30.27 -10.83
CA TRP A 133 -24.46 29.06 -11.60
C TRP A 133 -25.35 28.99 -12.83
N ARG A 134 -24.76 28.73 -14.00
CA ARG A 134 -25.46 28.59 -15.29
C ARG A 134 -25.02 27.31 -15.98
N VAL A 135 -25.96 26.69 -16.68
CA VAL A 135 -25.62 25.62 -17.64
C VAL A 135 -25.14 26.29 -18.92
N THR A 136 -23.89 26.10 -19.25
CA THR A 136 -23.25 26.76 -20.43
C THR A 136 -23.14 25.83 -21.62
N LYS A 137 -23.19 24.52 -21.41
CA LYS A 137 -23.05 23.56 -22.49
C LYS A 137 -23.72 22.22 -22.12
N VAL A 138 -24.38 21.62 -23.08
CA VAL A 138 -24.88 20.24 -23.00
C VAL A 138 -24.43 19.48 -24.22
N THR A 139 -23.81 18.34 -24.05
CA THR A 139 -23.52 17.35 -25.09
C THR A 139 -24.52 16.21 -24.97
N ILE A 140 -25.05 15.73 -26.06
CA ILE A 140 -26.02 14.63 -26.14
C ILE A 140 -25.52 13.68 -27.21
N ALA A 141 -25.59 12.40 -27.00
CA ALA A 141 -25.37 11.36 -27.99
C ALA A 141 -26.35 10.20 -27.78
N ASP A 142 -26.76 9.59 -28.89
CA ASP A 142 -27.51 8.33 -28.90
C ASP A 142 -26.61 7.15 -29.31
N ASP A 143 -27.12 5.94 -29.23
CA ASP A 143 -26.43 4.71 -29.63
C ASP A 143 -26.57 4.37 -31.12
N VAL A 144 -27.21 5.24 -31.92
CA VAL A 144 -27.38 5.11 -33.37
C VAL A 144 -26.63 6.20 -34.16
N ALA A 145 -25.58 6.75 -33.55
CA ALA A 145 -24.61 7.68 -34.13
C ALA A 145 -25.07 9.13 -34.37
N HIS A 146 -26.09 9.61 -33.66
CA HIS A 146 -26.36 11.05 -33.61
C HIS A 146 -25.66 11.66 -32.38
N ALA A 147 -25.12 12.86 -32.57
CA ALA A 147 -24.56 13.65 -31.48
C ALA A 147 -24.88 15.14 -31.69
N ARG A 148 -25.14 15.83 -30.58
CA ARG A 148 -25.42 17.28 -30.58
C ARG A 148 -24.74 17.96 -29.43
N THR A 149 -24.23 19.14 -29.68
CA THR A 149 -23.76 20.06 -28.65
C THR A 149 -24.61 21.30 -28.66
N VAL A 150 -25.22 21.62 -27.55
CA VAL A 150 -26.01 22.84 -27.34
C VAL A 150 -25.22 23.73 -26.36
N ARG A 151 -24.94 24.95 -26.80
CA ARG A 151 -24.36 26.00 -25.97
C ARG A 151 -25.49 26.91 -25.48
N ASP A 152 -25.40 27.33 -24.22
CA ASP A 152 -26.40 28.15 -23.54
C ASP A 152 -27.83 27.59 -23.73
N PRO A 153 -28.12 26.37 -23.23
CA PRO A 153 -29.32 25.61 -23.59
C PRO A 153 -30.62 26.20 -23.01
N GLY A 154 -30.57 27.32 -22.31
CA GLY A 154 -31.74 27.99 -21.79
C GLY A 154 -31.51 28.70 -20.45
N PRO A 155 -32.55 29.19 -19.78
CA PRO A 155 -32.43 30.06 -18.62
C PRO A 155 -32.12 29.33 -17.30
N ALA A 156 -31.56 28.11 -17.36
CA ALA A 156 -31.18 27.39 -16.14
C ALA A 156 -30.08 28.13 -15.38
N ALA A 157 -30.49 28.94 -14.41
CA ALA A 157 -29.61 29.76 -13.57
C ALA A 157 -30.02 29.61 -12.10
N LEU A 158 -29.01 29.52 -11.23
CA LEU A 158 -29.17 29.46 -9.79
C LEU A 158 -28.35 30.60 -9.16
N ALA A 159 -29.02 31.59 -8.59
CA ALA A 159 -28.36 32.62 -7.79
C ALA A 159 -27.97 32.05 -6.42
N VAL A 160 -26.71 32.27 -6.02
CA VAL A 160 -26.14 31.72 -4.78
C VAL A 160 -25.55 32.86 -3.95
N THR A 161 -25.96 32.95 -2.70
CA THR A 161 -25.28 33.72 -1.65
C THR A 161 -24.43 32.77 -0.83
N GLN A 162 -23.12 33.06 -0.70
CA GLN A 162 -22.12 32.15 -0.15
C GLN A 162 -20.99 32.89 0.56
N LEU A 163 -20.11 32.14 1.24
CA LEU A 163 -18.93 32.72 1.88
C LEU A 163 -17.86 33.03 0.84
N VAL A 164 -17.11 34.11 1.09
CA VAL A 164 -15.94 34.44 0.28
C VAL A 164 -14.72 33.73 0.85
N ASP A 165 -14.08 32.93 0.01
CA ASP A 165 -12.81 32.31 0.35
C ASP A 165 -11.65 33.27 0.05
N THR A 166 -10.85 33.56 1.08
CA THR A 166 -9.68 34.44 1.00
C THR A 166 -8.39 33.73 1.43
N GLU A 167 -8.48 32.47 1.85
CA GLU A 167 -7.35 31.73 2.37
C GLU A 167 -6.88 30.67 1.37
N GLY A 168 -5.57 30.46 1.31
CA GLY A 168 -5.01 29.40 0.47
C GLY A 168 -4.91 28.08 1.23
N PRO A 169 -4.78 26.94 0.49
CA PRO A 169 -4.77 25.59 1.04
C PRO A 169 -3.70 25.36 2.10
N VAL A 170 -4.00 24.48 3.04
CA VAL A 170 -3.08 24.08 4.11
C VAL A 170 -2.62 22.64 3.91
N ALA A 171 -1.33 22.40 3.94
CA ALA A 171 -0.80 21.05 4.08
C ALA A 171 -0.91 20.61 5.56
N GLN A 172 -1.75 19.63 5.84
CA GLN A 172 -1.84 19.04 7.19
C GLN A 172 -0.66 18.13 7.46
N GLN A 173 -0.22 17.36 6.45
CA GLN A 173 0.91 16.48 6.54
C GLN A 173 1.67 16.43 5.21
N LEU A 174 2.99 16.33 5.33
CA LEU A 174 3.89 16.02 4.23
C LEU A 174 4.81 14.89 4.70
N TYR A 175 4.75 13.74 4.04
CA TYR A 175 5.48 12.55 4.44
C TYR A 175 6.05 11.80 3.24
N PHE A 176 7.02 10.90 3.49
CA PHE A 176 7.53 9.99 2.46
C PHE A 176 6.50 8.91 2.14
N ASP A 177 6.50 8.45 0.90
CA ASP A 177 5.77 7.25 0.52
C ASP A 177 6.32 6.04 1.30
N PHE A 178 5.42 5.21 1.85
CA PHE A 178 5.77 4.17 2.83
C PHE A 178 6.78 3.14 2.33
N ASP A 179 6.84 2.93 1.00
CA ASP A 179 7.70 1.93 0.37
C ASP A 179 9.10 2.47 0.02
N GLN A 180 9.48 3.68 0.49
CA GLN A 180 10.76 4.25 0.15
C GLN A 180 11.87 3.90 1.14
N PRO A 181 13.10 3.71 0.65
CA PRO A 181 14.29 3.62 1.47
C PRO A 181 14.49 4.83 2.38
N ARG A 182 15.15 4.63 3.52
CA ARG A 182 15.53 5.72 4.44
C ARG A 182 16.74 6.54 3.95
N GLY A 183 17.37 6.07 2.90
CA GLY A 183 18.45 6.71 2.15
C GLY A 183 18.54 6.06 0.78
N PHE A 184 19.23 6.67 -0.18
CA PHE A 184 19.28 6.18 -1.55
C PHE A 184 20.70 6.07 -2.06
N TYR A 185 21.01 4.91 -2.62
CA TYR A 185 22.15 4.74 -3.50
C TYR A 185 21.79 5.27 -4.91
N ASP A 186 22.63 6.15 -5.46
CA ASP A 186 22.53 6.61 -6.85
C ASP A 186 23.65 5.94 -7.67
N ASP A 187 23.27 5.04 -8.55
CA ASP A 187 24.18 4.35 -9.47
C ASP A 187 24.65 5.23 -10.65
N GLY A 188 24.27 6.50 -10.64
CA GLY A 188 24.49 7.46 -11.72
C GLY A 188 23.30 7.63 -12.67
N SER A 189 22.21 6.90 -12.48
CA SER A 189 20.98 7.08 -13.25
C SER A 189 20.06 8.14 -12.69
N GLY A 190 20.31 8.58 -11.45
CA GLY A 190 19.45 9.48 -10.68
C GLY A 190 18.47 8.73 -9.80
N VAL A 191 17.89 9.45 -8.84
CA VAL A 191 16.98 8.89 -7.84
C VAL A 191 15.65 9.62 -7.84
N THR A 192 14.54 8.89 -7.73
CA THR A 192 13.21 9.48 -7.56
C THR A 192 12.79 9.45 -6.10
N LEU A 193 12.66 10.63 -5.50
CA LEU A 193 12.11 10.83 -4.16
C LEU A 193 10.60 11.01 -4.25
N ARG A 194 9.84 10.19 -3.52
CA ARG A 194 8.36 10.22 -3.54
C ARG A 194 7.84 10.71 -2.22
N TYR A 195 6.97 11.71 -2.30
CA TYR A 195 6.30 12.33 -1.17
C TYR A 195 4.79 12.19 -1.32
N ARG A 196 4.09 12.33 -0.22
CA ARG A 196 2.64 12.51 -0.18
C ARG A 196 2.32 13.77 0.59
N ALA A 197 1.53 14.65 -0.01
CA ALA A 197 1.02 15.86 0.61
C ALA A 197 -0.46 15.70 0.88
N GLN A 198 -0.85 15.71 2.16
CA GLN A 198 -2.24 15.77 2.58
C GLN A 198 -2.65 17.23 2.73
N ILE A 199 -3.60 17.66 1.92
CA ILE A 199 -3.97 19.07 1.75
C ILE A 199 -5.44 19.23 2.06
N VAL A 200 -5.75 20.29 2.79
CA VAL A 200 -7.11 20.69 3.15
C VAL A 200 -7.37 22.12 2.68
N ASP A 201 -8.55 22.33 2.14
CA ASP A 201 -9.00 23.63 1.69
C ASP A 201 -10.53 23.67 1.63
N GLU A 202 -11.13 24.76 2.09
CA GLU A 202 -12.60 24.90 2.14
C GLU A 202 -13.25 25.02 0.76
N SER A 203 -12.48 25.50 -0.23
CA SER A 203 -12.95 25.77 -1.59
C SER A 203 -12.44 24.79 -2.66
N ALA A 204 -11.71 23.80 -2.27
CA ALA A 204 -10.99 22.82 -3.06
C ALA A 204 -9.57 23.24 -3.49
N PHE A 205 -8.64 22.36 -3.18
CA PHE A 205 -7.26 22.43 -3.69
C PHE A 205 -7.24 22.37 -5.23
N ARG A 206 -6.31 23.12 -5.84
CA ARG A 206 -6.12 23.10 -7.30
C ARG A 206 -4.75 22.58 -7.71
N ARG A 207 -3.69 23.19 -7.19
CA ARG A 207 -2.30 22.84 -7.55
C ARG A 207 -1.32 23.16 -6.44
N GLY A 208 -0.19 22.44 -6.45
CA GLY A 208 0.92 22.72 -5.57
C GLY A 208 2.27 22.57 -6.27
N LYS A 209 3.31 23.07 -5.59
CA LYS A 209 4.71 22.91 -5.97
C LYS A 209 5.53 22.62 -4.74
N LEU A 210 6.17 21.45 -4.70
CA LEU A 210 7.13 21.07 -3.69
C LEU A 210 8.55 21.36 -4.16
N THR A 211 9.36 21.99 -3.30
CA THR A 211 10.76 22.32 -3.58
C THR A 211 11.66 21.69 -2.52
N LEU A 212 12.68 20.97 -2.94
CA LEU A 212 13.74 20.45 -2.11
C LEU A 212 14.99 21.33 -2.19
N ALA A 213 15.70 21.47 -1.08
CA ALA A 213 17.06 21.96 -1.02
C ALA A 213 18.01 20.75 -0.87
N GLY A 214 19.07 20.75 -1.64
CA GLY A 214 20.08 19.71 -1.65
C GLY A 214 21.49 20.25 -1.46
N PRO A 215 22.49 19.38 -1.63
CA PRO A 215 23.90 19.74 -1.50
C PRO A 215 24.29 20.92 -2.43
N GLU A 216 25.30 21.67 -2.04
CA GLU A 216 25.85 22.80 -2.83
C GLU A 216 24.79 23.87 -3.19
N GLY A 217 23.72 24.00 -2.40
CA GLY A 217 22.66 24.94 -2.66
C GLY A 217 21.73 24.57 -3.83
N LYS A 218 21.82 23.37 -4.37
CA LYS A 218 20.91 22.89 -5.42
C LYS A 218 19.46 22.88 -4.95
N ARG A 219 18.56 23.21 -5.86
CA ARG A 219 17.13 23.16 -5.62
C ARG A 219 16.45 22.35 -6.73
N LEU A 220 15.57 21.44 -6.32
CA LEU A 220 14.73 20.66 -7.21
C LEU A 220 13.28 20.91 -6.88
N SER A 221 12.40 20.90 -7.86
CA SER A 221 10.98 21.07 -7.59
C SER A 221 10.13 20.25 -8.53
N SER A 222 8.95 19.85 -8.03
CA SER A 222 7.91 19.18 -8.80
C SER A 222 6.59 19.87 -8.54
N THR A 223 5.74 19.91 -9.55
CA THR A 223 4.36 20.40 -9.45
C THR A 223 3.40 19.24 -9.42
N PHE A 224 2.29 19.43 -8.71
CA PHE A 224 1.20 18.49 -8.64
C PHE A 224 -0.13 19.24 -8.69
N GLN A 225 -1.16 18.58 -9.17
CA GLN A 225 -2.45 19.23 -9.38
C GLN A 225 -3.61 18.27 -9.22
N LEU A 226 -4.72 18.82 -8.75
CA LEU A 226 -6.01 18.15 -8.74
C LEU A 226 -6.67 18.35 -10.09
N THR A 227 -7.15 17.27 -10.68
CA THR A 227 -7.87 17.27 -11.95
C THR A 227 -9.21 16.58 -11.80
N GLN A 228 -10.20 17.00 -12.56
CA GLN A 228 -11.51 16.38 -12.63
C GLN A 228 -11.74 15.76 -14.00
N SER A 229 -12.20 14.51 -14.02
CA SER A 229 -12.65 13.83 -15.23
C SER A 229 -14.04 13.25 -14.99
N GLY A 230 -15.07 13.84 -15.60
CA GLY A 230 -16.45 13.55 -15.25
C GLY A 230 -16.75 13.93 -13.81
N SER A 231 -17.23 12.96 -13.03
CA SER A 231 -17.48 13.12 -11.57
C SER A 231 -16.28 12.75 -10.70
N GLN A 232 -15.21 12.24 -11.28
CA GLN A 232 -14.07 11.72 -10.54
C GLN A 232 -12.96 12.75 -10.45
N TRP A 233 -12.48 12.99 -9.24
CA TRP A 233 -11.29 13.77 -8.97
C TRP A 233 -10.04 12.88 -8.90
N SER A 234 -8.91 13.40 -9.33
CA SER A 234 -7.62 12.74 -9.14
C SER A 234 -6.51 13.76 -8.93
N CYS A 235 -5.57 13.45 -8.03
CA CYS A 235 -4.35 14.22 -7.87
C CYS A 235 -3.16 13.41 -8.40
N ASN A 236 -2.49 13.90 -9.42
CA ASN A 236 -1.36 13.21 -10.07
C ASN A 236 -1.62 11.73 -10.37
N GLY A 237 -2.85 11.40 -10.81
CA GLY A 237 -3.24 10.03 -11.17
C GLY A 237 -3.82 9.19 -10.04
N GLU A 238 -3.72 9.60 -8.78
CA GLU A 238 -4.43 8.94 -7.68
C GLU A 238 -5.83 9.51 -7.50
N THR A 239 -6.80 8.64 -7.26
CA THR A 239 -8.20 9.03 -7.04
C THR A 239 -8.33 9.86 -5.76
N ALA A 240 -9.00 11.00 -5.86
CA ALA A 240 -9.41 11.83 -4.75
C ALA A 240 -10.94 11.81 -4.64
N TYR A 241 -11.46 11.53 -3.45
CA TYR A 241 -12.90 11.44 -3.23
C TYR A 241 -13.52 12.80 -2.88
N ASP A 242 -12.73 13.68 -2.26
CA ASP A 242 -13.15 15.00 -1.83
C ASP A 242 -12.11 16.05 -2.27
N PRO A 243 -12.47 17.03 -3.09
CA PRO A 243 -11.55 18.06 -3.55
C PRO A 243 -11.13 19.03 -2.43
N THR A 244 -11.84 19.05 -1.30
CA THR A 244 -11.51 19.86 -0.11
C THR A 244 -10.54 19.17 0.83
N TRP A 245 -10.36 17.85 0.67
CA TRP A 245 -9.40 17.05 1.42
C TRP A 245 -8.74 16.00 0.52
N VAL A 246 -7.55 16.31 0.03
CA VAL A 246 -6.85 15.47 -0.93
C VAL A 246 -5.49 15.01 -0.42
N THR A 247 -5.10 13.80 -0.79
CA THR A 247 -3.72 13.32 -0.69
C THR A 247 -3.12 13.26 -2.09
N CYS A 248 -2.06 14.03 -2.31
CA CYS A 248 -1.38 14.13 -3.60
C CYS A 248 -0.01 13.45 -3.57
N PRO A 249 0.27 12.47 -4.44
CA PRO A 249 1.61 11.96 -4.64
C PRO A 249 2.46 12.99 -5.38
N VAL A 250 3.69 13.19 -4.91
CA VAL A 250 4.64 14.14 -5.49
C VAL A 250 5.99 13.44 -5.69
N ALA A 251 6.40 13.24 -6.92
CA ALA A 251 7.69 12.68 -7.26
C ALA A 251 8.68 13.78 -7.66
N ILE A 252 9.87 13.77 -7.07
CA ILE A 252 10.97 14.68 -7.42
C ILE A 252 12.18 13.84 -7.82
N VAL A 253 12.66 14.05 -9.03
CA VAL A 253 13.85 13.37 -9.54
C VAL A 253 15.10 14.14 -9.14
N VAL A 254 15.99 13.48 -8.41
CA VAL A 254 17.37 13.90 -8.25
C VAL A 254 18.09 13.50 -9.53
N PRO A 255 18.56 14.45 -10.35
CA PRO A 255 19.11 14.13 -11.66
C PRO A 255 20.41 13.34 -11.57
N PRO A 256 20.77 12.57 -12.61
CA PRO A 256 22.07 11.96 -12.76
C PRO A 256 23.21 12.96 -12.54
N GLY A 257 24.25 12.54 -11.82
CA GLY A 257 25.41 13.40 -11.53
C GLY A 257 25.17 14.48 -10.48
N SER A 258 24.06 14.42 -9.75
CA SER A 258 23.88 15.27 -8.55
C SER A 258 24.93 14.91 -7.49
N PRO A 259 25.44 15.87 -6.72
CA PRO A 259 26.37 15.57 -5.63
C PRO A 259 25.71 14.74 -4.56
N SER A 260 26.49 13.83 -3.96
CA SER A 260 26.09 13.11 -2.75
C SER A 260 25.78 14.06 -1.60
N GLY A 261 24.78 13.75 -0.79
CA GLY A 261 24.46 14.54 0.40
C GLY A 261 22.97 14.52 0.74
N THR A 262 22.57 15.47 1.57
CA THR A 262 21.26 15.53 2.19
C THR A 262 20.29 16.39 1.37
N TRP A 263 19.11 15.85 1.09
CA TRP A 263 17.98 16.53 0.48
C TRP A 263 16.88 16.73 1.51
N GLN A 264 16.36 17.94 1.61
CA GLN A 264 15.29 18.27 2.56
C GLN A 264 14.22 19.13 1.92
N VAL A 265 13.02 19.04 2.44
CA VAL A 265 11.92 19.93 2.02
C VAL A 265 12.27 21.36 2.42
N ALA A 266 12.23 22.28 1.45
CA ALA A 266 12.59 23.67 1.65
C ALA A 266 11.41 24.63 1.43
N ARG A 267 10.41 24.23 0.65
CA ARG A 267 9.27 25.10 0.34
C ARG A 267 8.12 24.28 -0.23
N LEU A 268 6.92 24.64 0.17
CA LEU A 268 5.67 24.15 -0.37
C LEU A 268 4.79 25.35 -0.75
N ASP A 269 4.43 25.46 -2.02
CA ASP A 269 3.47 26.44 -2.53
C ASP A 269 2.17 25.71 -2.88
N LEU A 270 1.05 26.20 -2.41
CA LEU A 270 -0.29 25.65 -2.65
C LEU A 270 -1.20 26.73 -3.22
N THR A 271 -2.12 26.36 -4.09
CA THR A 271 -3.12 27.26 -4.68
C THR A 271 -4.47 26.54 -4.74
N ASP A 272 -5.53 27.19 -4.33
CA ASP A 272 -6.90 26.72 -4.40
C ASP A 272 -7.58 26.93 -5.76
N SER A 273 -8.84 26.60 -5.85
CA SER A 273 -9.66 26.78 -7.05
C SER A 273 -9.99 28.24 -7.36
N TRP A 274 -9.90 29.14 -6.39
CA TRP A 274 -10.17 30.59 -6.53
C TRP A 274 -8.91 31.40 -6.79
N GLY A 275 -7.73 30.80 -6.65
CA GLY A 275 -6.45 31.43 -6.88
C GLY A 275 -5.79 31.97 -5.63
N ASN A 276 -6.36 31.73 -4.43
CA ASN A 276 -5.68 32.05 -3.18
C ASN A 276 -4.46 31.15 -3.03
N THR A 277 -3.37 31.73 -2.54
CA THR A 277 -2.09 31.04 -2.46
C THR A 277 -1.56 31.03 -1.03
N ARG A 278 -0.98 29.90 -0.65
CA ARG A 278 -0.20 29.75 0.57
C ARG A 278 1.19 29.26 0.25
N THR A 279 2.18 29.91 0.82
CA THR A 279 3.58 29.50 0.74
C THR A 279 4.07 29.15 2.13
N ASP A 280 4.59 27.95 2.30
CA ASP A 280 5.30 27.51 3.47
C ASP A 280 6.79 27.34 3.12
N THR A 281 7.66 28.08 3.82
CA THR A 281 9.12 28.06 3.62
C THR A 281 9.84 27.17 4.61
N SER A 282 9.11 26.56 5.53
CA SER A 282 9.62 25.57 6.49
C SER A 282 8.52 24.57 6.80
N PRO A 283 7.96 23.88 5.78
CA PRO A 283 6.85 22.96 6.02
C PRO A 283 7.30 21.85 6.97
N GLU A 284 6.41 21.53 7.92
CA GLU A 284 6.57 20.29 8.67
C GLU A 284 6.55 19.13 7.70
N GLY A 285 7.66 18.42 7.61
CA GLY A 285 7.84 17.38 6.62
C GLY A 285 8.65 16.21 7.16
N PRO A 286 8.87 15.20 6.33
CA PRO A 286 9.69 14.06 6.69
C PRO A 286 11.14 14.51 6.96
N ALA A 287 11.84 13.70 7.77
CA ALA A 287 13.26 13.91 8.03
C ALA A 287 14.04 14.03 6.71
N PRO A 288 15.12 14.83 6.71
CA PRO A 288 15.98 14.93 5.51
C PRO A 288 16.46 13.56 5.03
N ILE A 289 16.51 13.37 3.71
CA ILE A 289 16.95 12.12 3.10
C ILE A 289 18.33 12.25 2.51
N GLN A 290 19.13 11.21 2.66
CA GLN A 290 20.48 11.16 2.11
C GLN A 290 20.49 10.41 0.77
N VAL A 291 21.19 10.96 -0.21
CA VAL A 291 21.46 10.32 -1.51
C VAL A 291 22.96 10.25 -1.67
N SER A 292 23.50 9.08 -1.96
CA SER A 292 24.94 8.87 -2.12
C SER A 292 25.25 8.02 -3.35
N ARG A 293 26.33 8.36 -4.03
CA ARG A 293 26.95 7.56 -5.08
C ARG A 293 28.11 6.71 -4.58
N ASN A 294 28.34 6.74 -3.27
CA ASN A 294 29.50 6.11 -2.63
C ASN A 294 30.84 6.63 -3.18
N ASP A 295 30.90 7.90 -3.57
CA ASP A 295 32.04 8.54 -4.23
C ASP A 295 33.03 9.21 -3.26
N VAL A 296 32.59 9.45 -2.02
CA VAL A 296 33.45 10.02 -0.95
C VAL A 296 33.92 8.92 -0.01
N VAL A 297 32.96 8.33 0.75
CA VAL A 297 33.18 7.13 1.56
C VAL A 297 32.63 5.93 0.83
N ASN A 298 33.35 4.81 0.83
CA ASN A 298 32.87 3.56 0.26
C ASN A 298 33.49 2.35 0.98
N ALA A 299 33.06 1.14 0.61
CA ALA A 299 33.59 -0.11 1.15
C ALA A 299 33.56 -1.23 0.11
N SER A 300 34.39 -2.23 0.33
CA SER A 300 34.49 -3.44 -0.47
C SER A 300 34.65 -4.68 0.42
N ASN A 301 34.60 -5.87 -0.19
CA ASN A 301 34.85 -7.16 0.48
C ASN A 301 33.89 -7.44 1.62
N PHE A 302 32.60 -7.16 1.44
CA PHE A 302 31.57 -7.53 2.42
C PHE A 302 31.49 -9.05 2.56
N ALA A 303 31.63 -9.54 3.80
CA ALA A 303 31.56 -10.96 4.13
C ALA A 303 31.03 -11.18 5.54
N LEU A 304 30.51 -12.38 5.79
CA LEU A 304 30.19 -12.86 7.14
C LEU A 304 31.33 -13.72 7.64
N THR A 305 31.76 -13.55 8.90
CA THR A 305 32.75 -14.43 9.52
C THR A 305 32.23 -15.85 9.63
N GLU A 306 30.97 -15.99 9.99
CA GLU A 306 30.27 -17.27 10.08
C GLU A 306 28.85 -17.11 9.46
N PRO A 307 28.60 -17.72 8.28
CA PRO A 307 27.26 -17.61 7.65
C PRO A 307 26.23 -18.56 8.27
N GLN A 308 26.66 -19.47 9.17
CA GLN A 308 25.78 -20.36 9.92
C GLN A 308 26.06 -20.28 11.40
N VAL A 309 25.03 -20.10 12.21
CA VAL A 309 25.12 -19.97 13.66
C VAL A 309 24.14 -20.91 14.37
N ASN A 310 24.53 -21.40 15.53
CA ASN A 310 23.64 -22.20 16.37
C ASN A 310 22.87 -21.29 17.33
N ASN A 311 21.66 -20.90 16.95
CA ASN A 311 20.76 -20.09 17.78
C ASN A 311 19.54 -20.86 18.30
N TRP A 312 19.60 -22.18 18.37
CA TRP A 312 18.47 -22.99 18.81
C TRP A 312 18.02 -22.68 20.26
N ARG A 313 18.96 -22.64 21.20
CA ARG A 313 18.65 -22.46 22.62
C ARG A 313 19.02 -21.09 23.19
N LYS A 314 19.93 -20.39 22.55
CA LYS A 314 20.42 -19.07 22.97
C LYS A 314 20.72 -18.21 21.74
N PRO A 315 20.69 -16.89 21.87
CA PRO A 315 21.16 -16.03 20.78
C PRO A 315 22.59 -16.38 20.38
N ALA A 316 22.87 -16.30 19.10
CA ALA A 316 24.19 -16.56 18.54
C ALA A 316 24.64 -15.37 17.68
N SER A 317 25.94 -15.07 17.74
CA SER A 317 26.53 -13.93 17.04
C SER A 317 27.40 -14.39 15.87
N THR A 318 27.46 -13.57 14.85
CA THR A 318 28.46 -13.55 13.78
C THR A 318 28.89 -12.12 13.54
N ALA A 319 29.87 -11.88 12.68
CA ALA A 319 30.25 -10.52 12.32
C ALA A 319 30.16 -10.30 10.81
N LEU A 320 29.61 -9.13 10.45
CA LEU A 320 29.77 -8.57 9.13
C LEU A 320 31.13 -7.88 9.05
N THR A 321 31.94 -8.24 8.08
CA THR A 321 33.26 -7.65 7.84
C THR A 321 33.31 -6.98 6.48
N PHE A 322 34.07 -5.90 6.35
CA PHE A 322 34.32 -5.19 5.10
C PHE A 322 35.56 -4.29 5.21
N THR A 323 36.05 -3.81 4.08
CA THR A 323 37.18 -2.88 4.01
C THR A 323 36.69 -1.49 3.61
N PRO A 324 36.72 -0.48 4.51
CA PRO A 324 36.31 0.88 4.18
C PRO A 324 37.41 1.63 3.40
N HIS A 325 36.99 2.57 2.54
CA HIS A 325 37.85 3.43 1.75
C HIS A 325 37.35 4.88 1.79
N GLY A 326 38.24 5.84 1.76
CA GLY A 326 37.89 7.26 1.64
C GLY A 326 37.24 7.90 2.86
N ALA A 327 37.11 7.18 3.99
CA ALA A 327 36.45 7.68 5.20
C ALA A 327 37.26 8.85 5.82
N VAL A 328 36.71 10.06 5.74
CA VAL A 328 37.30 11.27 6.30
C VAL A 328 37.11 11.30 7.81
N GLY A 329 38.21 11.28 8.58
CA GLY A 329 38.13 11.18 10.04
C GLY A 329 37.79 9.79 10.57
N GLY A 330 37.87 8.75 9.72
CA GLY A 330 37.48 7.37 10.03
C GLY A 330 35.98 7.15 9.94
N LEU A 331 35.52 5.92 10.20
CA LEU A 331 34.08 5.61 10.28
C LEU A 331 33.52 6.03 11.65
N ALA A 332 32.45 6.81 11.64
CA ALA A 332 31.73 7.23 12.84
C ALA A 332 30.65 6.22 13.24
N SER A 333 29.91 5.66 12.27
CA SER A 333 28.92 4.61 12.51
C SER A 333 28.75 3.69 11.31
N VAL A 334 28.25 2.50 11.61
CA VAL A 334 27.77 1.51 10.64
C VAL A 334 26.38 1.05 11.07
N ASP A 335 25.38 1.33 10.25
CA ASP A 335 24.01 0.88 10.47
C ASP A 335 23.73 -0.27 9.51
N VAL A 336 23.23 -1.40 10.03
CA VAL A 336 22.92 -2.58 9.22
C VAL A 336 21.41 -2.83 9.28
N ASP A 337 20.75 -2.81 8.12
CA ASP A 337 19.35 -3.19 7.99
C ASP A 337 19.25 -4.71 7.88
N LEU A 338 18.55 -5.31 8.83
CA LEU A 338 18.48 -6.74 9.07
C LEU A 338 17.02 -7.21 9.13
N SER A 339 16.74 -8.33 8.49
CA SER A 339 15.51 -9.09 8.73
C SER A 339 15.72 -10.07 9.87
N GLN A 340 14.89 -10.04 10.92
CA GLN A 340 14.87 -11.04 12.02
C GLN A 340 16.13 -11.13 12.92
N CYS A 341 17.08 -10.22 12.77
CA CYS A 341 18.27 -10.13 13.61
C CYS A 341 18.41 -8.74 14.22
N SER A 342 19.39 -8.56 15.07
CA SER A 342 19.74 -7.28 15.66
C SER A 342 21.23 -6.96 15.54
N GLN A 343 21.52 -5.68 15.50
CA GLN A 343 22.86 -5.14 15.61
C GLN A 343 23.00 -4.50 17.00
N PRO A 344 23.77 -5.08 17.91
CA PRO A 344 23.85 -4.59 19.31
C PRO A 344 24.60 -3.27 19.44
N SER A 345 25.46 -2.91 18.47
CA SER A 345 26.26 -1.67 18.49
C SER A 345 26.45 -1.11 17.10
N HIS A 346 26.27 0.20 16.95
CA HIS A 346 26.58 0.94 15.70
C HIS A 346 28.04 1.39 15.61
N THR A 347 28.84 1.18 16.66
CA THR A 347 30.25 1.54 16.66
C THR A 347 31.05 0.44 15.98
N PRO A 348 31.72 0.73 14.87
CA PRO A 348 32.51 -0.26 14.16
C PRO A 348 33.81 -0.57 14.91
N VAL A 349 34.24 -1.83 14.86
CA VAL A 349 35.54 -2.26 15.37
C VAL A 349 36.49 -2.36 14.20
N LEU A 350 37.55 -1.53 14.22
CA LEU A 350 38.59 -1.52 13.19
C LEU A 350 39.75 -2.44 13.63
N SER A 351 40.04 -3.43 12.81
CA SER A 351 41.18 -4.33 12.99
C SER A 351 42.51 -3.72 12.48
N GLU A 352 43.63 -4.28 12.89
CA GLU A 352 45.00 -3.80 12.48
C GLU A 352 45.22 -3.88 10.96
N ASP A 353 44.57 -4.81 10.29
CA ASP A 353 44.62 -4.97 8.83
C ASP A 353 43.70 -4.00 8.04
N GLY A 354 43.03 -3.09 8.75
CA GLY A 354 42.12 -2.13 8.14
C GLY A 354 40.71 -2.69 7.87
N THR A 355 40.43 -3.92 8.27
CA THR A 355 39.07 -4.50 8.16
C THR A 355 38.18 -4.01 9.29
N VAL A 356 36.97 -3.65 8.96
CA VAL A 356 35.93 -3.29 9.93
C VAL A 356 35.06 -4.50 10.21
N SER A 357 34.74 -4.71 11.49
CA SER A 357 33.87 -5.77 11.96
C SER A 357 32.67 -5.18 12.71
N VAL A 358 31.48 -5.69 12.42
CA VAL A 358 30.22 -5.30 13.06
C VAL A 358 29.50 -6.57 13.53
N GLU A 359 29.25 -6.65 14.83
CA GLU A 359 28.52 -7.80 15.39
C GLU A 359 27.05 -7.80 14.97
N ILE A 360 26.56 -8.99 14.62
CA ILE A 360 25.17 -9.26 14.31
C ILE A 360 24.71 -10.42 15.18
N VAL A 361 23.61 -10.24 15.90
CA VAL A 361 23.02 -11.23 16.79
C VAL A 361 21.74 -11.79 16.22
N MET A 362 21.71 -13.09 16.02
CA MET A 362 20.53 -13.84 15.66
C MET A 362 19.84 -14.33 16.94
N PRO A 363 18.59 -13.90 17.21
CA PRO A 363 17.88 -14.31 18.43
C PRO A 363 17.60 -15.81 18.42
N SER A 364 17.48 -16.41 19.60
CA SER A 364 17.08 -17.81 19.73
C SER A 364 15.61 -18.03 19.32
N GLY A 365 15.27 -19.28 19.02
CA GLY A 365 13.90 -19.70 18.75
C GLY A 365 13.48 -19.50 17.28
N TRP A 366 12.48 -18.69 17.00
CA TRP A 366 11.76 -18.61 15.73
C TRP A 366 12.60 -18.15 14.51
N ALA A 367 13.69 -17.43 14.73
CA ALA A 367 14.52 -16.93 13.62
C ALA A 367 15.40 -18.06 13.05
N SER A 368 15.09 -18.52 11.84
CA SER A 368 15.87 -19.55 11.11
C SER A 368 16.85 -18.97 10.11
N SER A 369 16.66 -17.71 9.71
CA SER A 369 17.56 -16.99 8.82
C SER A 369 17.50 -15.49 9.08
N CYS A 370 18.55 -14.79 8.67
CA CYS A 370 18.68 -13.35 8.79
C CYS A 370 19.39 -12.84 7.54
N LYS A 371 18.69 -12.05 6.74
CA LYS A 371 19.29 -11.42 5.57
C LYS A 371 19.81 -10.03 5.93
N ILE A 372 20.95 -9.64 5.37
CA ILE A 372 21.46 -8.28 5.41
C ILE A 372 20.85 -7.55 4.21
N ASP A 373 19.80 -6.76 4.47
CA ASP A 373 19.09 -6.02 3.43
C ASP A 373 19.79 -4.72 3.07
N GLY A 374 20.57 -4.15 3.98
CA GLY A 374 21.35 -2.95 3.71
C GLY A 374 22.44 -2.66 4.71
N VAL A 375 23.41 -1.87 4.27
CA VAL A 375 24.48 -1.31 5.12
C VAL A 375 24.62 0.16 4.81
N LYS A 376 24.54 1.01 5.83
CA LYS A 376 24.83 2.43 5.77
C LYS A 376 26.12 2.71 6.53
N LEU A 377 27.06 3.33 5.87
CA LEU A 377 28.31 3.83 6.49
C LEU A 377 28.20 5.33 6.68
N THR A 378 28.69 5.82 7.81
CA THR A 378 28.85 7.27 8.05
C THR A 378 30.27 7.52 8.51
N ASP A 379 30.99 8.44 7.85
CA ASP A 379 32.35 8.83 8.26
C ASP A 379 32.35 9.99 9.28
N GLY A 380 33.51 10.34 9.80
CA GLY A 380 33.69 11.42 10.78
C GLY A 380 33.34 12.82 10.26
N ALA A 381 33.25 13.01 8.95
CA ALA A 381 32.81 14.25 8.31
C ALA A 381 31.32 14.27 8.00
N GLY A 382 30.60 13.17 8.23
CA GLY A 382 29.17 13.03 7.95
C GLY A 382 28.83 12.58 6.53
N ASN A 383 29.83 12.17 5.72
CA ASN A 383 29.56 11.56 4.43
C ASN A 383 29.00 10.16 4.62
N VAL A 384 28.13 9.74 3.71
CA VAL A 384 27.45 8.43 3.79
C VAL A 384 27.68 7.59 2.55
N ALA A 385 27.70 6.26 2.75
CA ALA A 385 27.62 5.27 1.69
C ALA A 385 26.52 4.27 1.98
N PHE A 386 25.85 3.78 0.92
CA PHE A 386 24.72 2.87 0.99
C PHE A 386 24.97 1.62 0.18
N TYR A 387 24.64 0.46 0.75
CA TYR A 387 24.76 -0.86 0.12
C TYR A 387 23.51 -1.68 0.41
N GLY A 388 23.14 -2.56 -0.52
CA GLY A 388 22.02 -3.48 -0.38
C GLY A 388 20.67 -2.90 -0.80
N THR A 389 19.69 -3.78 -0.89
CA THR A 389 18.37 -3.48 -1.46
C THR A 389 17.55 -2.51 -0.62
N ALA A 390 17.81 -2.43 0.69
CA ALA A 390 17.19 -1.46 1.59
C ALA A 390 17.43 0.00 1.18
N TYR A 391 18.49 0.27 0.39
CA TYR A 391 18.86 1.60 -0.10
C TYR A 391 18.80 1.71 -1.63
N GLY A 392 18.22 0.73 -2.32
CA GLY A 392 18.18 0.70 -3.79
C GLY A 392 19.53 0.34 -4.45
N ALA A 393 20.52 -0.11 -3.67
CA ALA A 393 21.78 -0.64 -4.16
C ALA A 393 21.67 -2.13 -4.52
N PRO A 394 22.65 -2.69 -5.26
CA PRO A 394 22.70 -4.12 -5.51
C PRO A 394 22.65 -4.95 -4.23
N ASP A 395 21.99 -6.11 -4.27
CA ASP A 395 21.92 -7.05 -3.16
C ASP A 395 23.34 -7.52 -2.77
N LEU A 396 23.66 -7.46 -1.48
CA LEU A 396 24.92 -7.95 -0.95
C LEU A 396 25.01 -9.49 -0.99
N GLY A 397 23.88 -10.18 -1.07
CA GLY A 397 23.83 -11.65 -1.10
C GLY A 397 24.24 -12.30 0.23
N LEU A 398 24.23 -11.55 1.33
CA LEU A 398 24.66 -12.03 2.64
C LEU A 398 23.46 -12.45 3.48
N THR A 399 23.48 -13.72 3.88
CA THR A 399 22.43 -14.31 4.72
C THR A 399 23.06 -15.16 5.81
N ILE A 400 22.68 -14.93 7.04
CA ILE A 400 23.02 -15.77 8.18
C ILE A 400 21.92 -16.82 8.31
N THR A 401 22.28 -18.08 8.44
CA THR A 401 21.32 -19.18 8.59
C THR A 401 21.56 -19.92 9.88
N ARG A 402 20.51 -20.53 10.41
CA ARG A 402 20.63 -21.45 11.54
C ARG A 402 21.35 -22.71 11.10
N VAL A 403 22.22 -23.25 11.94
CA VAL A 403 22.78 -24.60 11.77
C VAL A 403 21.61 -25.59 11.77
N PRO A 404 21.48 -26.46 10.73
CA PRO A 404 20.40 -27.45 10.70
C PRO A 404 20.58 -28.47 11.81
N ASP A 405 19.47 -28.85 12.45
CA ASP A 405 19.41 -29.96 13.37
C ASP A 405 18.72 -31.16 12.68
N GLU A 406 19.46 -32.25 12.54
CA GLU A 406 18.98 -33.49 11.94
C GLU A 406 18.82 -34.63 12.98
N LYS A 407 19.03 -34.31 14.25
CA LYS A 407 19.00 -35.31 15.32
C LYS A 407 17.67 -35.27 16.06
N ALA A 408 17.02 -36.42 16.14
CA ALA A 408 15.83 -36.57 16.95
C ALA A 408 16.17 -36.63 18.44
N PRO A 409 15.30 -36.10 19.33
CA PRO A 409 15.51 -36.11 20.80
C PRO A 409 15.87 -37.47 21.34
N VAL A 410 16.88 -37.51 22.24
CA VAL A 410 17.35 -38.73 22.88
C VAL A 410 16.83 -38.77 24.32
N VAL A 411 16.07 -39.82 24.65
CA VAL A 411 15.57 -40.05 26.00
C VAL A 411 16.60 -40.81 26.81
N LEU A 412 16.97 -40.30 27.99
CA LEU A 412 17.86 -40.93 28.96
C LEU A 412 17.08 -41.77 29.98
N SER A 413 15.92 -41.31 30.39
CA SER A 413 15.04 -42.05 31.32
C SER A 413 13.60 -41.53 31.23
N ALA A 414 12.66 -42.37 31.64
CA ALA A 414 11.29 -41.95 31.90
C ALA A 414 10.79 -42.67 33.18
N LYS A 415 10.03 -41.94 34.01
CA LYS A 415 9.57 -42.47 35.32
C LYS A 415 8.15 -42.03 35.63
N LEU A 416 7.33 -42.98 36.08
CA LEU A 416 6.05 -42.67 36.69
C LEU A 416 6.27 -42.25 38.16
N PRO A 417 5.52 -41.29 38.71
CA PRO A 417 5.61 -40.89 40.10
C PRO A 417 5.21 -42.04 41.05
N LYS A 418 4.32 -42.91 40.60
CA LYS A 418 3.93 -44.16 41.24
C LYS A 418 3.50 -45.21 40.19
N ALA A 419 3.74 -46.48 40.49
CA ALA A 419 3.40 -47.56 39.57
C ALA A 419 1.94 -48.07 39.72
N THR A 420 1.27 -47.78 40.85
CA THR A 420 -0.10 -48.24 41.13
C THR A 420 -1.04 -47.08 41.34
N TRP A 421 -2.18 -47.13 40.67
CA TRP A 421 -3.22 -46.11 40.69
C TRP A 421 -4.57 -46.76 40.93
N THR A 422 -5.51 -46.07 41.57
CA THR A 422 -6.90 -46.50 41.62
C THR A 422 -7.63 -46.02 40.38
N GLN A 423 -8.76 -46.67 40.04
CA GLN A 423 -9.62 -46.20 38.93
C GLN A 423 -10.04 -44.73 39.10
N GLN A 424 -10.32 -44.32 40.36
CA GLN A 424 -10.72 -42.96 40.65
C GLN A 424 -9.58 -41.95 40.36
N GLU A 425 -8.36 -42.30 40.75
CA GLU A 425 -7.19 -41.45 40.48
C GLU A 425 -6.91 -41.29 38.98
N THR A 426 -7.23 -42.29 38.16
CA THR A 426 -7.10 -42.16 36.68
C THR A 426 -8.19 -41.28 36.09
N GLU A 427 -9.39 -41.20 36.72
CA GLU A 427 -10.49 -40.35 36.28
C GLU A 427 -10.31 -38.89 36.71
N ASP A 428 -9.85 -38.68 37.98
CA ASP A 428 -9.69 -37.35 38.57
C ASP A 428 -8.42 -36.65 38.10
N ALA A 429 -7.43 -37.37 37.63
CA ALA A 429 -6.19 -36.77 37.16
C ALA A 429 -6.39 -36.05 35.80
N TRP A 430 -6.03 -34.78 35.76
CA TRP A 430 -5.80 -34.05 34.51
C TRP A 430 -4.63 -34.64 33.71
N GLY A 431 -4.50 -35.93 33.76
CA GLY A 431 -3.49 -36.76 33.14
C GLY A 431 -2.62 -37.52 34.15
N LEU A 432 -2.26 -38.72 33.75
CA LEU A 432 -1.18 -39.45 34.42
C LEU A 432 0.13 -38.72 34.12
N GLY A 433 0.63 -37.97 35.13
CA GLY A 433 1.92 -37.27 35.01
C GLY A 433 3.08 -38.27 35.06
N PHE A 434 4.08 -38.09 34.26
CA PHE A 434 5.36 -38.80 34.31
C PHE A 434 6.51 -37.92 33.85
N ASP A 435 7.69 -38.18 34.37
CA ASP A 435 8.88 -37.41 34.06
C ASP A 435 9.68 -38.09 32.97
N VAL A 436 10.09 -37.35 31.95
CA VAL A 436 11.01 -37.78 30.92
C VAL A 436 12.28 -36.93 30.99
N THR A 437 13.42 -37.60 31.15
CA THR A 437 14.73 -36.95 31.09
C THR A 437 15.29 -37.19 29.69
N VAL A 438 15.59 -36.09 29.01
CA VAL A 438 16.22 -36.11 27.69
C VAL A 438 17.67 -35.63 27.75
N GLU A 439 18.46 -36.03 26.78
CA GLU A 439 19.81 -35.50 26.61
C GLU A 439 19.72 -34.01 26.30
N VAL A 440 20.33 -33.17 27.11
CA VAL A 440 20.45 -31.74 26.87
C VAL A 440 21.66 -31.52 25.98
N ASP A 441 21.43 -31.17 24.73
CA ASP A 441 22.49 -30.83 23.78
C ASP A 441 22.38 -29.36 23.35
N GLU A 442 23.24 -28.91 22.43
CA GLU A 442 23.23 -27.54 21.89
C GLU A 442 22.23 -27.34 20.74
N PHE A 443 21.48 -28.38 20.38
CA PHE A 443 20.52 -28.37 19.29
C PHE A 443 19.11 -27.97 19.70
N ALA A 444 18.15 -28.21 18.81
CA ALA A 444 16.79 -27.71 18.92
C ALA A 444 16.10 -28.14 20.22
N PRO A 445 15.42 -27.21 20.93
CA PRO A 445 14.62 -27.56 22.09
C PRO A 445 13.41 -28.40 21.73
N ILE A 446 12.86 -29.12 22.70
CA ILE A 446 11.62 -29.88 22.51
C ILE A 446 10.45 -28.90 22.37
N SER A 447 9.72 -29.02 21.26
CA SER A 447 8.55 -28.18 20.94
C SER A 447 7.22 -28.92 21.00
N GLY A 448 7.28 -30.25 20.96
CA GLY A 448 6.07 -31.07 20.94
C GLY A 448 6.29 -32.46 21.50
N PHE A 449 5.22 -33.02 22.07
CA PHE A 449 5.20 -34.41 22.50
C PHE A 449 3.79 -34.97 22.40
N SER A 450 3.71 -36.29 22.34
CA SER A 450 2.46 -37.02 22.46
C SER A 450 2.70 -38.28 23.30
N ALA A 451 1.69 -38.72 24.02
CA ALA A 451 1.75 -39.98 24.75
C ALA A 451 0.47 -40.77 24.56
N THR A 452 0.57 -42.07 24.58
CA THR A 452 -0.55 -42.99 24.41
C THR A 452 -0.45 -44.14 25.41
N ILE A 453 -1.57 -44.49 26.01
CA ILE A 453 -1.66 -45.64 26.94
C ILE A 453 -2.19 -46.82 26.19
N TYR A 454 -1.60 -47.98 26.44
CA TYR A 454 -1.94 -49.26 25.86
C TYR A 454 -2.28 -50.28 26.94
N ASP A 455 -3.33 -51.07 26.75
CA ASP A 455 -3.66 -52.19 27.58
C ASP A 455 -2.73 -53.41 27.29
N SER A 456 -2.91 -54.50 28.02
CA SER A 456 -2.12 -55.72 27.88
C SER A 456 -2.29 -56.40 26.50
N THR A 457 -3.26 -56.03 25.69
CA THR A 457 -3.46 -56.50 24.32
C THR A 457 -2.78 -55.61 23.28
N GLY A 458 -2.26 -54.44 23.69
CA GLY A 458 -1.68 -53.42 22.84
C GLY A 458 -2.73 -52.49 22.23
N ALA A 459 -3.97 -52.50 22.69
CA ALA A 459 -5.00 -51.60 22.23
C ALA A 459 -4.88 -50.25 22.96
N SER A 460 -5.00 -49.15 22.22
CA SER A 460 -4.96 -47.79 22.78
C SER A 460 -6.18 -47.51 23.64
N GLN A 461 -5.94 -47.03 24.86
CA GLN A 461 -6.95 -46.73 25.87
C GLN A 461 -7.07 -45.22 26.17
N GLY A 462 -6.32 -44.40 25.45
CA GLY A 462 -6.30 -42.94 25.57
C GLY A 462 -4.96 -42.37 25.18
N GLY A 463 -4.94 -41.08 24.97
CA GLY A 463 -3.74 -40.35 24.63
C GLY A 463 -4.00 -38.85 24.71
N MET A 464 -3.00 -38.05 24.95
CA MET A 464 -3.12 -36.60 24.93
C MET A 464 -1.85 -35.90 24.45
N TYR A 465 -2.07 -34.65 24.04
CA TYR A 465 -1.05 -33.69 23.73
C TYR A 465 -1.01 -32.66 24.88
N GLY A 466 0.07 -32.49 25.56
CA GLY A 466 0.24 -31.47 26.57
C GLY A 466 1.46 -31.73 27.49
N GLY A 467 2.17 -30.71 27.95
CA GLY A 467 3.32 -30.76 28.81
C GLY A 467 3.97 -29.39 28.97
N GLU A 468 4.96 -29.34 29.83
CA GLU A 468 5.74 -28.12 30.05
C GLU A 468 6.73 -27.90 28.89
N HIS A 469 7.00 -26.61 28.61
CA HIS A 469 8.01 -26.24 27.64
C HIS A 469 9.43 -26.62 28.11
N ASP A 470 10.35 -26.83 27.18
CA ASP A 470 11.77 -27.01 27.46
C ASP A 470 12.36 -25.75 28.12
N ASP A 471 12.68 -25.85 29.40
CA ASP A 471 13.36 -24.81 30.17
C ASP A 471 14.91 -24.97 30.17
N GLY A 472 15.41 -25.93 29.39
CA GLY A 472 16.83 -26.27 29.31
C GLY A 472 17.35 -27.20 30.42
N THR A 473 16.49 -27.68 31.33
CA THR A 473 16.90 -28.65 32.37
C THR A 473 17.00 -30.08 31.84
N GLY A 474 16.34 -30.34 30.72
CA GLY A 474 16.22 -31.67 30.13
C GLY A 474 15.24 -32.60 30.84
N ILE A 475 14.43 -32.08 31.78
CA ILE A 475 13.39 -32.82 32.47
C ILE A 475 12.03 -32.28 32.04
N PHE A 476 11.18 -33.15 31.49
CA PHE A 476 9.84 -32.80 31.06
C PHE A 476 8.78 -33.54 31.85
N HIS A 477 7.81 -32.81 32.35
CA HIS A 477 6.61 -33.36 32.97
C HIS A 477 5.55 -33.56 31.87
N LEU A 478 5.37 -34.81 31.48
CA LEU A 478 4.37 -35.18 30.48
C LEU A 478 3.09 -35.66 31.17
N ALA A 479 1.94 -35.30 30.60
CA ALA A 479 0.65 -35.74 31.10
C ALA A 479 -0.13 -36.48 30.01
N VAL A 480 -0.79 -37.59 30.39
CA VAL A 480 -1.65 -38.39 29.52
C VAL A 480 -3.05 -38.43 30.10
N SER A 481 -4.03 -37.88 29.38
CA SER A 481 -5.43 -38.00 29.80
C SER A 481 -5.97 -39.37 29.39
N THR A 482 -6.55 -40.08 30.35
CA THR A 482 -6.98 -41.46 30.16
C THR A 482 -8.48 -41.66 30.34
N GLY A 483 -9.14 -40.74 31.02
CA GLY A 483 -10.42 -41.06 31.63
C GLY A 483 -10.30 -42.22 32.61
N ARG A 484 -11.41 -42.80 33.01
CA ARG A 484 -11.46 -43.93 33.97
C ARG A 484 -10.96 -45.21 33.31
N LEU A 485 -9.76 -45.64 33.68
CA LEU A 485 -9.21 -46.92 33.22
C LEU A 485 -9.81 -48.10 34.02
N ALA A 486 -10.03 -49.23 33.37
CA ALA A 486 -10.40 -50.48 34.04
C ALA A 486 -9.20 -51.04 34.86
N PRO A 487 -9.43 -51.86 35.92
CA PRO A 487 -8.34 -52.54 36.61
C PRO A 487 -7.53 -53.39 35.62
N GLY A 488 -6.19 -53.25 35.69
CA GLY A 488 -5.30 -53.97 34.76
C GLY A 488 -3.90 -53.36 34.71
N GLN A 489 -3.07 -53.92 33.85
CA GLN A 489 -1.75 -53.41 33.54
C GLN A 489 -1.78 -52.67 32.19
N TYR A 490 -1.14 -51.52 32.18
CA TYR A 490 -1.03 -50.65 31.02
C TYR A 490 0.41 -50.26 30.77
N THR A 491 0.76 -50.01 29.53
CA THR A 491 2.07 -49.46 29.14
C THR A 491 1.89 -48.10 28.50
N ILE A 492 2.85 -47.20 28.71
CA ILE A 492 2.83 -45.86 28.10
C ILE A 492 3.92 -45.79 27.04
N GLY A 493 3.50 -45.45 25.82
CA GLY A 493 4.38 -45.03 24.75
C GLY A 493 4.28 -43.49 24.56
N PHE A 494 5.38 -42.87 24.21
CA PHE A 494 5.39 -41.42 23.96
C PHE A 494 6.33 -41.04 22.80
N SER A 495 6.08 -39.90 22.20
CA SER A 495 6.95 -39.29 21.22
C SER A 495 7.35 -37.89 21.63
N LEU A 496 8.55 -37.48 21.27
CA LEU A 496 9.08 -36.14 21.45
C LEU A 496 9.43 -35.58 20.07
N THR A 497 9.09 -34.33 19.85
CA THR A 497 9.42 -33.57 18.63
C THR A 497 10.16 -32.31 19.04
N ASP A 498 11.29 -32.03 18.42
CA ASP A 498 12.02 -30.78 18.61
C ASP A 498 11.51 -29.65 17.70
N GLU A 499 12.05 -28.43 17.87
CA GLU A 499 11.72 -27.27 17.03
C GLU A 499 12.20 -27.42 15.58
N ALA A 500 13.13 -28.34 15.30
CA ALA A 500 13.57 -28.65 13.94
C ALA A 500 12.62 -29.63 13.23
N GLY A 501 11.68 -30.23 13.97
CA GLY A 501 10.71 -31.19 13.45
C GLY A 501 11.17 -32.64 13.52
N ASN A 502 12.35 -32.92 14.14
CA ASN A 502 12.80 -34.30 14.29
C ASN A 502 12.02 -34.96 15.43
N THR A 503 11.53 -36.18 15.19
CA THR A 503 10.69 -36.90 16.13
C THR A 503 11.34 -38.21 16.56
N SER A 504 11.31 -38.50 17.86
CA SER A 504 11.67 -39.79 18.41
C SER A 504 10.48 -40.44 19.12
N MET A 505 10.35 -41.76 19.03
CA MET A 505 9.26 -42.57 19.61
C MET A 505 9.81 -43.57 20.61
N TRP A 506 9.18 -43.69 21.77
CA TRP A 506 9.68 -44.48 22.90
C TRP A 506 8.57 -45.27 23.58
N GLY A 507 8.84 -46.53 23.94
CA GLY A 507 7.94 -47.36 24.74
C GLY A 507 6.65 -47.80 24.04
N TYR A 508 6.51 -47.59 22.73
CA TYR A 508 5.35 -48.09 21.98
C TYR A 508 5.35 -49.61 21.87
N PRO A 509 4.16 -50.25 21.95
CA PRO A 509 4.07 -51.70 21.74
C PRO A 509 4.45 -52.09 20.27
N ASN A 510 4.75 -53.38 20.07
CA ASN A 510 5.04 -53.91 18.73
C ASN A 510 6.30 -53.33 18.06
N ASN A 511 7.27 -52.87 18.82
CA ASN A 511 8.52 -52.26 18.32
C ASN A 511 8.32 -51.04 17.40
N ALA A 512 7.19 -50.34 17.55
CA ALA A 512 6.93 -49.10 16.81
C ALA A 512 7.82 -47.93 17.26
N GLY A 513 8.52 -48.07 18.37
CA GLY A 513 9.44 -47.08 18.95
C GLY A 513 10.66 -47.71 19.61
N LYS A 514 11.61 -46.89 20.03
CA LYS A 514 12.79 -47.34 20.79
C LYS A 514 12.37 -47.78 22.20
N PRO A 515 13.09 -48.75 22.83
CA PRO A 515 12.89 -49.07 24.23
C PRO A 515 13.34 -47.89 25.12
N ILE A 516 12.59 -47.61 26.17
CA ILE A 516 12.97 -46.58 27.15
C ILE A 516 14.19 -47.12 27.91
N PRO A 517 15.30 -46.36 28.05
CA PRO A 517 16.53 -46.86 28.68
C PRO A 517 16.34 -47.27 30.15
N SER A 518 15.45 -46.60 30.88
CA SER A 518 15.12 -46.93 32.30
C SER A 518 14.14 -48.10 32.43
N GLY A 519 13.71 -48.73 31.34
CA GLY A 519 12.68 -49.76 31.34
C GLY A 519 11.30 -49.25 30.93
N PRO A 520 10.35 -50.11 30.63
CA PRO A 520 9.00 -49.73 30.22
C PRO A 520 8.26 -48.97 31.33
N LEU A 521 7.49 -47.95 30.93
CA LEU A 521 6.55 -47.30 31.84
C LEU A 521 5.32 -48.19 32.01
N VAL A 522 5.26 -48.92 33.11
CA VAL A 522 4.15 -49.82 33.45
C VAL A 522 3.30 -49.21 34.54
N LEU A 523 2.02 -49.04 34.22
CA LEU A 523 0.99 -48.59 35.16
C LEU A 523 0.09 -49.73 35.55
N THR A 524 -0.12 -49.95 36.84
CA THR A 524 -1.09 -50.90 37.39
C THR A 524 -2.30 -50.16 37.93
N VAL A 525 -3.48 -50.40 37.38
CA VAL A 525 -4.73 -49.82 37.88
C VAL A 525 -5.43 -50.89 38.70
N VAL A 526 -5.79 -50.51 39.96
CA VAL A 526 -6.54 -51.35 40.90
C VAL A 526 -7.95 -50.84 41.03
N ALA A 527 -8.88 -51.72 41.42
CA ALA A 527 -10.23 -51.31 41.78
C ALA A 527 -10.17 -50.34 42.96
N ALA A 528 -11.15 -49.42 43.01
CA ALA A 528 -11.26 -48.45 44.08
C ALA A 528 -11.60 -49.10 45.42
#